data_8d8553361ceb9f745ed24f8e19d27886
#
_entry.id   8d8553361ceb9f745ed24f8e19d27886
#
_cell.length_a   1.000
_cell.length_b   1.000
_cell.length_c   1.000
_cell.angle_alpha   90.00
_cell.angle_beta   90.00
_cell.angle_gamma   90.00
#
_symmetry.space_group_name_H-M   'P 1'
#
loop_
_entity.id
_entity.type
_entity.pdbx_description
1 polymer ?
#
loop_
_entity_poly.entity_id
_entity_poly.type
_entity_poly.pdbx_seq_one_letter_code
_entity_poly.pdbx_strand_id
1 'polypeptide(L)'
;SYTAEVTPEIDGRVVRIDKEVTVHGCEGQLVGASLIKELERRGIHGKSAVILNDTVAVLLGGSAVLDKTAYSGFFGQVSGTGTNTCCAVSYAAIKKLHREESGEILVNLESGLFSGMPRGKFDMMLDEMSKDPGHKFFEKMTAGVYLGELTRLMLVQAAEDKLLSAPCAGKVAALNRIDSAVIDAWASGERLDELCADAADAEFIKKLSLAMFERSARCMCSCIGGMLLLTGAGQSADKPACVCAEGSLVQKSRHYRPMLERLLKEDIGGRLGRYAVLKVGEETTLSGSAAAALLNR
;
A
#
# COMPACT_ATOMS: atom_id res chain seq x y z
N SER A 1 -5.06 -4.62 -11.25
CA SER A 1 -4.95 -3.14 -11.44
C SER A 1 -4.38 -2.84 -12.81
N TYR A 2 -4.72 -1.70 -13.37
CA TYR A 2 -4.23 -1.22 -14.66
C TYR A 2 -4.10 0.30 -14.63
N THR A 3 -3.27 0.85 -15.50
CA THR A 3 -3.11 2.30 -15.63
C THR A 3 -4.26 2.84 -16.48
N ALA A 4 -5.03 3.76 -15.91
CA ALA A 4 -6.15 4.41 -16.59
C ALA A 4 -6.18 5.92 -16.28
N GLU A 5 -6.69 6.67 -17.23
CA GLU A 5 -7.08 8.07 -17.07
C GLU A 5 -8.56 8.11 -16.69
N VAL A 6 -8.92 8.73 -15.59
CA VAL A 6 -10.31 8.89 -15.18
C VAL A 6 -10.93 10.04 -15.98
N THR A 7 -12.03 9.77 -16.67
CA THR A 7 -12.75 10.77 -17.44
C THR A 7 -13.70 11.62 -16.56
N PRO A 8 -14.21 12.77 -17.05
CA PRO A 8 -15.20 13.56 -16.32
C PRO A 8 -16.47 12.77 -15.96
N GLU A 9 -16.81 11.75 -16.75
CA GLU A 9 -17.98 10.88 -16.54
C GLU A 9 -17.65 9.73 -15.56
N ILE A 10 -16.51 9.79 -14.90
CA ILE A 10 -16.03 8.78 -13.93
C ILE A 10 -15.91 7.39 -14.58
N ASP A 11 -15.44 7.35 -15.83
CA ASP A 11 -15.01 6.13 -16.51
C ASP A 11 -13.48 6.07 -16.59
N GLY A 12 -12.93 4.89 -16.81
CA GLY A 12 -11.49 4.66 -16.93
C GLY A 12 -11.07 4.46 -18.38
N ARG A 13 -10.36 5.43 -18.94
CA ARG A 13 -9.70 5.27 -20.25
C ARG A 13 -8.41 4.48 -20.06
N VAL A 14 -8.33 3.29 -20.63
CA VAL A 14 -7.15 2.43 -20.49
C VAL A 14 -5.93 3.09 -21.12
N VAL A 15 -4.88 3.26 -20.31
CA VAL A 15 -3.55 3.64 -20.79
C VAL A 15 -2.73 2.37 -21.08
N ARG A 16 -2.69 1.45 -20.12
CA ARG A 16 -1.90 0.22 -20.20
C ARG A 16 -2.38 -0.82 -19.19
N ILE A 17 -2.42 -2.09 -19.59
CA ILE A 17 -2.66 -3.24 -18.72
C ILE A 17 -1.43 -4.14 -18.77
N ASP A 18 -0.57 -4.07 -17.76
CA ASP A 18 0.73 -4.75 -17.73
C ASP A 18 1.23 -5.15 -16.33
N LYS A 19 0.37 -5.11 -15.32
CA LYS A 19 0.79 -5.39 -13.94
C LYS A 19 0.92 -6.91 -13.68
N GLU A 20 -0.18 -7.62 -13.72
CA GLU A 20 -0.22 -9.07 -13.47
C GLU A 20 -0.40 -9.84 -14.79
N VAL A 21 -1.22 -9.28 -15.66
CA VAL A 21 -1.50 -9.78 -17.01
C VAL A 21 -1.25 -8.65 -17.98
N THR A 22 -0.57 -8.93 -19.08
CA THR A 22 -0.41 -7.98 -20.19
C THR A 22 -1.54 -8.20 -21.18
N VAL A 23 -2.29 -7.13 -21.46
CA VAL A 23 -3.37 -7.12 -22.47
C VAL A 23 -3.08 -6.01 -23.46
N HIS A 24 -3.08 -6.35 -24.73
CA HIS A 24 -2.87 -5.42 -25.84
C HIS A 24 -4.18 -5.17 -26.60
N GLY A 25 -4.27 -4.00 -27.25
CA GLY A 25 -5.40 -3.64 -28.10
C GLY A 25 -6.63 -3.09 -27.35
N CYS A 26 -6.48 -2.82 -26.06
CA CYS A 26 -7.50 -2.15 -25.25
C CYS A 26 -7.15 -0.70 -24.91
N GLU A 27 -5.98 -0.24 -25.33
CA GLU A 27 -5.49 1.12 -25.06
C GLU A 27 -6.45 2.16 -25.68
N GLY A 28 -6.77 3.19 -24.93
CA GLY A 28 -7.72 4.26 -25.29
C GLY A 28 -9.19 3.88 -25.12
N GLN A 29 -9.53 2.62 -24.85
CA GLN A 29 -10.92 2.21 -24.63
C GLN A 29 -11.40 2.61 -23.22
N LEU A 30 -12.70 2.87 -23.10
CA LEU A 30 -13.38 3.14 -21.82
C LEU A 30 -13.85 1.81 -21.22
N VAL A 31 -13.42 1.52 -19.99
CA VAL A 31 -13.70 0.25 -19.31
C VAL A 31 -15.18 0.12 -18.97
N GLY A 32 -15.75 1.16 -18.34
CA GLY A 32 -17.15 1.19 -17.95
C GLY A 32 -18.08 1.09 -19.16
N ALA A 33 -17.86 1.93 -20.17
CA ALA A 33 -18.64 1.89 -21.42
C ALA A 33 -18.53 0.55 -22.13
N SER A 34 -17.33 -0.05 -22.18
CA SER A 34 -17.11 -1.37 -22.78
C SER A 34 -17.87 -2.47 -22.05
N LEU A 35 -17.87 -2.44 -20.70
CA LEU A 35 -18.64 -3.36 -19.87
C LEU A 35 -20.14 -3.23 -20.11
N ILE A 36 -20.67 -2.01 -20.12
CA ILE A 36 -22.10 -1.77 -20.36
C ILE A 36 -22.51 -2.28 -21.73
N LYS A 37 -21.73 -1.98 -22.78
CA LYS A 37 -21.99 -2.48 -24.13
C LYS A 37 -22.05 -4.01 -24.20
N GLU A 38 -21.15 -4.70 -23.49
CA GLU A 38 -21.15 -6.17 -23.46
C GLU A 38 -22.36 -6.73 -22.67
N LEU A 39 -22.76 -6.08 -21.57
CA LEU A 39 -23.98 -6.43 -20.84
C LEU A 39 -25.22 -6.29 -21.71
N GLU A 40 -25.37 -5.18 -22.44
CA GLU A 40 -26.48 -4.94 -23.35
C GLU A 40 -26.53 -6.00 -24.48
N ARG A 41 -25.38 -6.38 -25.03
CA ARG A 41 -25.28 -7.46 -26.01
C ARG A 41 -25.80 -8.81 -25.47
N ARG A 42 -25.68 -9.01 -24.15
CA ARG A 42 -26.20 -10.20 -23.44
C ARG A 42 -27.65 -10.04 -22.96
N GLY A 43 -28.34 -8.98 -23.33
CA GLY A 43 -29.72 -8.72 -22.94
C GLY A 43 -29.88 -8.12 -21.54
N ILE A 44 -28.80 -7.64 -20.91
CA ILE A 44 -28.82 -6.98 -19.60
C ILE A 44 -28.77 -5.47 -19.82
N HIS A 45 -29.92 -4.79 -19.71
CA HIS A 45 -30.07 -3.37 -19.98
C HIS A 45 -30.24 -2.53 -18.73
N GLY A 46 -30.16 -1.20 -18.86
CA GLY A 46 -30.43 -0.22 -17.80
C GLY A 46 -29.39 -0.23 -16.68
N LYS A 47 -28.14 -0.58 -17.00
CA LYS A 47 -27.00 -0.55 -16.08
C LYS A 47 -26.12 0.67 -16.35
N SER A 48 -25.48 1.16 -15.28
CA SER A 48 -24.43 2.18 -15.35
C SER A 48 -23.16 1.63 -14.68
N ALA A 49 -22.02 2.21 -14.99
CA ALA A 49 -20.75 1.85 -14.37
C ALA A 49 -20.00 3.13 -13.99
N VAL A 50 -19.33 3.10 -12.85
CA VAL A 50 -18.34 4.08 -12.43
C VAL A 50 -17.01 3.37 -12.14
N ILE A 51 -15.92 3.97 -12.55
CA ILE A 51 -14.58 3.42 -12.37
C ILE A 51 -13.84 4.31 -11.38
N LEU A 52 -13.30 3.70 -10.34
CA LEU A 52 -12.48 4.40 -9.36
C LEU A 52 -11.27 3.55 -8.97
N ASN A 53 -10.25 4.21 -8.41
CA ASN A 53 -9.09 3.52 -7.87
C ASN A 53 -9.47 2.75 -6.59
N ASP A 54 -8.83 1.60 -6.34
CA ASP A 54 -9.09 0.73 -5.18
C ASP A 54 -8.83 1.45 -3.84
N THR A 55 -7.79 2.27 -3.77
CA THR A 55 -7.47 3.04 -2.55
C THR A 55 -8.51 4.12 -2.27
N VAL A 56 -9.09 4.73 -3.33
CA VAL A 56 -10.21 5.66 -3.20
C VAL A 56 -11.47 4.91 -2.73
N ALA A 57 -11.70 3.69 -3.23
CA ALA A 57 -12.78 2.85 -2.73
C ALA A 57 -12.62 2.52 -1.24
N VAL A 58 -11.39 2.19 -0.78
CA VAL A 58 -11.10 1.98 0.66
C VAL A 58 -11.45 3.22 1.49
N LEU A 59 -11.08 4.41 1.03
CA LEU A 59 -11.42 5.66 1.73
C LEU A 59 -12.94 5.86 1.79
N LEU A 60 -13.65 5.71 0.68
CA LEU A 60 -15.10 5.89 0.61
C LEU A 60 -15.82 4.86 1.50
N GLY A 61 -15.43 3.59 1.43
CA GLY A 61 -16.02 2.53 2.25
C GLY A 61 -15.83 2.76 3.74
N GLY A 62 -14.62 3.10 4.16
CA GLY A 62 -14.33 3.43 5.56
C GLY A 62 -15.10 4.67 6.03
N SER A 63 -15.11 5.74 5.23
CA SER A 63 -15.83 6.98 5.59
C SER A 63 -17.35 6.83 5.56
N ALA A 64 -17.91 5.84 4.87
CA ALA A 64 -19.34 5.61 4.81
C ALA A 64 -19.91 4.96 6.09
N VAL A 65 -19.09 4.17 6.79
CA VAL A 65 -19.53 3.40 7.96
C VAL A 65 -19.07 3.97 9.29
N LEU A 66 -18.12 4.91 9.29
CA LEU A 66 -17.57 5.52 10.50
C LEU A 66 -18.26 6.85 10.83
N ASP A 67 -18.31 7.18 12.11
CA ASP A 67 -18.81 8.48 12.55
C ASP A 67 -17.87 9.61 12.08
N LYS A 68 -18.30 10.37 11.09
CA LYS A 68 -17.53 11.47 10.49
C LYS A 68 -17.22 12.60 11.48
N THR A 69 -17.98 12.73 12.55
CA THR A 69 -17.77 13.80 13.54
C THR A 69 -16.60 13.51 14.47
N ALA A 70 -16.24 12.22 14.63
CA ALA A 70 -15.14 11.76 15.47
C ALA A 70 -13.74 12.01 14.86
N TYR A 71 -13.68 12.36 13.56
CA TYR A 71 -12.40 12.47 12.85
C TYR A 71 -12.26 13.83 12.17
N SER A 72 -11.03 14.30 12.05
CA SER A 72 -10.71 15.56 11.35
C SER A 72 -10.57 15.40 9.84
N GLY A 73 -10.48 14.17 9.35
CA GLY A 73 -10.39 13.81 7.94
C GLY A 73 -10.21 12.31 7.77
N PHE A 74 -10.38 11.83 6.54
CA PHE A 74 -10.25 10.43 6.17
C PHE A 74 -9.19 10.24 5.11
N PHE A 75 -8.34 9.24 5.28
CA PHE A 75 -7.32 8.81 4.34
C PHE A 75 -7.57 7.36 3.95
N GLY A 76 -7.30 7.02 2.71
CA GLY A 76 -7.29 5.65 2.24
C GLY A 76 -5.86 5.12 2.18
N GLN A 77 -5.66 3.88 2.58
CA GLN A 77 -4.38 3.18 2.50
C GLN A 77 -4.59 1.74 2.04
N VAL A 78 -3.84 1.35 1.02
CA VAL A 78 -3.68 -0.05 0.63
C VAL A 78 -2.27 -0.49 0.98
N SER A 79 -2.16 -1.55 1.77
CA SER A 79 -0.88 -2.21 2.12
C SER A 79 -1.03 -3.72 2.00
N GLY A 80 -0.64 -4.25 0.87
CA GLY A 80 -0.79 -5.65 0.51
C GLY A 80 0.22 -6.08 -0.55
N THR A 81 -0.24 -6.61 -1.68
CA THR A 81 0.58 -6.91 -2.86
C THR A 81 1.22 -5.63 -3.42
N GLY A 82 0.49 -4.52 -3.39
CA GLY A 82 0.99 -3.19 -3.70
C GLY A 82 0.88 -2.25 -2.49
N THR A 83 1.31 -1.01 -2.72
CA THR A 83 1.22 0.08 -1.74
C THR A 83 0.66 1.33 -2.40
N ASN A 84 -0.41 1.88 -1.84
CA ASN A 84 -0.98 3.13 -2.30
C ASN A 84 -1.68 3.88 -1.17
N THR A 85 -1.86 5.21 -1.36
CA THR A 85 -2.61 6.07 -0.43
C THR A 85 -3.46 7.08 -1.19
N CYS A 86 -4.52 7.55 -0.56
CA CYS A 86 -5.35 8.65 -1.06
C CYS A 86 -5.89 9.52 0.07
N CYS A 87 -6.22 10.76 -0.26
CA CYS A 87 -6.88 11.70 0.66
C CYS A 87 -7.70 12.73 -0.11
N ALA A 88 -8.61 13.41 0.60
CA ALA A 88 -9.25 14.61 0.09
C ALA A 88 -8.28 15.80 0.23
N VAL A 89 -8.13 16.58 -0.82
CA VAL A 89 -7.23 17.75 -0.87
C VAL A 89 -8.01 18.93 -1.43
N SER A 90 -7.86 20.11 -0.83
CA SER A 90 -8.48 21.33 -1.37
C SER A 90 -7.92 21.66 -2.76
N TYR A 91 -8.76 22.17 -3.66
CA TYR A 91 -8.31 22.61 -4.99
C TYR A 91 -7.16 23.61 -4.89
N ALA A 92 -7.19 24.52 -3.92
CA ALA A 92 -6.13 25.52 -3.69
C ALA A 92 -4.77 24.91 -3.35
N ALA A 93 -4.72 23.72 -2.77
CA ALA A 93 -3.46 23.02 -2.47
C ALA A 93 -2.83 22.36 -3.71
N ILE A 94 -3.59 22.16 -4.79
CA ILE A 94 -3.12 21.51 -6.01
C ILE A 94 -2.81 22.59 -7.07
N LYS A 95 -1.67 23.23 -6.94
CA LYS A 95 -1.25 24.36 -7.80
C LYS A 95 -1.32 24.06 -9.31
N LYS A 96 -1.13 22.80 -9.71
CA LYS A 96 -1.18 22.36 -11.11
C LYS A 96 -2.57 22.46 -11.75
N LEU A 97 -3.63 22.46 -10.94
CA LEU A 97 -4.99 22.51 -11.48
C LEU A 97 -5.43 23.92 -11.85
N HIS A 98 -4.73 24.95 -11.38
CA HIS A 98 -5.07 26.38 -11.62
C HIS A 98 -6.56 26.68 -11.37
N ARG A 99 -7.16 26.03 -10.37
CA ARG A 99 -8.56 26.23 -9.98
C ARG A 99 -8.64 27.14 -8.76
N GLU A 100 -9.45 28.20 -8.86
CA GLU A 100 -9.73 29.14 -7.77
C GLU A 100 -11.01 28.76 -6.99
N GLU A 101 -11.72 27.73 -7.41
CA GLU A 101 -12.96 27.27 -6.80
C GLU A 101 -12.69 26.74 -5.39
N SER A 102 -13.64 27.01 -4.48
CA SER A 102 -13.65 26.39 -3.16
C SER A 102 -14.15 24.94 -3.28
N GLY A 103 -13.49 24.03 -2.58
CA GLY A 103 -13.87 22.61 -2.57
C GLY A 103 -12.68 21.69 -2.42
N GLU A 104 -12.97 20.40 -2.37
CA GLU A 104 -12.00 19.34 -2.23
C GLU A 104 -12.15 18.32 -3.37
N ILE A 105 -11.06 17.67 -3.70
CA ILE A 105 -11.02 16.56 -4.64
C ILE A 105 -10.33 15.36 -3.97
N LEU A 106 -10.85 14.16 -4.22
CA LEU A 106 -10.16 12.93 -3.84
C LEU A 106 -8.96 12.71 -4.76
N VAL A 107 -7.78 12.70 -4.16
CA VAL A 107 -6.52 12.48 -4.89
C VAL A 107 -6.00 11.09 -4.59
N ASN A 108 -5.92 10.26 -5.62
CA ASN A 108 -5.13 9.04 -5.61
C ASN A 108 -3.67 9.45 -5.75
N LEU A 109 -2.89 9.29 -4.68
CA LEU A 109 -1.52 9.80 -4.61
C LEU A 109 -0.51 8.95 -5.40
N GLU A 110 -0.87 7.71 -5.74
CA GLU A 110 0.06 6.73 -6.34
C GLU A 110 1.40 6.68 -5.58
N SER A 111 1.31 6.64 -4.24
CA SER A 111 2.48 6.72 -3.36
C SER A 111 3.52 5.64 -3.63
N GLY A 112 3.12 4.49 -4.17
CA GLY A 112 4.04 3.45 -4.63
C GLY A 112 5.07 3.91 -5.66
N LEU A 113 4.75 4.95 -6.45
CA LEU A 113 5.63 5.55 -7.46
C LEU A 113 6.64 6.54 -6.89
N PHE A 114 6.53 6.93 -5.60
CA PHE A 114 7.42 7.91 -5.01
C PHE A 114 8.87 7.45 -5.04
N SER A 115 9.78 8.29 -5.56
CA SER A 115 11.19 7.97 -5.77
C SER A 115 12.15 8.70 -4.82
N GLY A 116 11.65 9.62 -4.00
CA GLY A 116 12.48 10.49 -3.14
C GLY A 116 12.94 9.83 -1.82
N MET A 117 12.61 8.57 -1.55
CA MET A 117 13.08 7.86 -0.36
C MET A 117 14.55 7.45 -0.51
N PRO A 118 15.34 7.54 0.58
CA PRO A 118 16.68 6.97 0.62
C PRO A 118 16.63 5.44 0.38
N ARG A 119 17.46 4.95 -0.53
CA ARG A 119 17.56 3.55 -0.93
C ARG A 119 18.90 2.97 -0.53
N GLY A 120 18.90 1.78 0.04
CA GLY A 120 20.10 1.02 0.34
C GLY A 120 20.50 0.07 -0.79
N LYS A 121 21.64 -0.63 -0.60
CA LYS A 121 22.18 -1.61 -1.56
C LYS A 121 21.13 -2.62 -2.01
N PHE A 122 20.38 -3.20 -1.06
CA PHE A 122 19.41 -4.26 -1.37
C PHE A 122 18.15 -3.75 -2.09
N ASP A 123 17.77 -2.48 -1.87
CA ASP A 123 16.68 -1.87 -2.65
C ASP A 123 17.07 -1.71 -4.12
N MET A 124 18.33 -1.34 -4.37
CA MET A 124 18.86 -1.19 -5.73
C MET A 124 18.97 -2.58 -6.40
N MET A 125 19.48 -3.59 -5.69
CA MET A 125 19.54 -4.96 -6.20
C MET A 125 18.14 -5.50 -6.55
N LEU A 126 17.15 -5.31 -5.66
CA LEU A 126 15.77 -5.70 -5.93
C LEU A 126 15.20 -4.97 -7.14
N ASP A 127 15.47 -3.68 -7.27
CA ASP A 127 15.01 -2.89 -8.40
C ASP A 127 15.55 -3.41 -9.72
N GLU A 128 16.86 -3.66 -9.81
CA GLU A 128 17.54 -4.20 -11.00
C GLU A 128 17.00 -5.59 -11.41
N MET A 129 16.61 -6.41 -10.43
CA MET A 129 16.07 -7.76 -10.66
C MET A 129 14.55 -7.74 -10.97
N SER A 130 13.88 -6.62 -10.82
CA SER A 130 12.43 -6.51 -10.99
C SER A 130 12.02 -6.46 -12.47
N LYS A 131 10.71 -6.63 -12.74
CA LYS A 131 10.16 -6.51 -14.09
C LYS A 131 10.16 -5.07 -14.63
N ASP A 132 10.24 -4.07 -13.73
CA ASP A 132 10.16 -2.65 -14.04
C ASP A 132 11.26 -1.83 -13.32
N PRO A 133 12.55 -2.05 -13.66
CA PRO A 133 13.66 -1.31 -13.06
C PRO A 133 13.49 0.20 -13.23
N GLY A 134 13.85 0.96 -12.21
CA GLY A 134 13.74 2.42 -12.23
C GLY A 134 12.35 2.95 -11.86
N HIS A 135 11.38 2.09 -11.57
CA HIS A 135 10.01 2.48 -11.25
C HIS A 135 9.54 1.91 -9.91
N LYS A 136 8.51 2.53 -9.31
CA LYS A 136 7.81 2.04 -8.12
C LYS A 136 8.73 1.79 -6.91
N PHE A 137 9.69 2.64 -6.69
CA PHE A 137 10.67 2.46 -5.61
C PHE A 137 10.04 2.35 -4.23
N PHE A 138 9.06 3.22 -3.91
CA PHE A 138 8.38 3.16 -2.63
C PHE A 138 7.60 1.85 -2.46
N GLU A 139 6.91 1.39 -3.50
CA GLU A 139 6.20 0.10 -3.49
C GLU A 139 7.18 -1.06 -3.25
N LYS A 140 8.34 -1.08 -3.93
CA LYS A 140 9.38 -2.11 -3.75
C LYS A 140 9.98 -2.13 -2.34
N MET A 141 9.98 -1.00 -1.65
CA MET A 141 10.46 -0.89 -0.26
C MET A 141 9.40 -1.27 0.79
N THR A 142 8.10 -1.23 0.44
CA THR A 142 7.01 -1.27 1.44
C THR A 142 5.99 -2.37 1.23
N ALA A 143 5.73 -2.79 0.01
CA ALA A 143 4.67 -3.74 -0.28
C ALA A 143 5.07 -5.19 0.04
N GLY A 144 4.10 -5.96 0.55
CA GLY A 144 4.31 -7.31 1.05
C GLY A 144 4.93 -8.27 0.03
N VAL A 145 4.66 -8.07 -1.27
CA VAL A 145 5.22 -8.91 -2.34
C VAL A 145 6.75 -8.80 -2.46
N TYR A 146 7.34 -7.70 -1.99
CA TYR A 146 8.76 -7.43 -2.09
C TYR A 146 9.54 -7.66 -0.79
N LEU A 147 8.86 -7.60 0.38
CA LEU A 147 9.53 -7.72 1.68
C LEU A 147 10.25 -9.07 1.84
N GLY A 148 9.64 -10.15 1.37
CA GLY A 148 10.27 -11.47 1.39
C GLY A 148 11.56 -11.51 0.57
N GLU A 149 11.54 -10.99 -0.66
CA GLU A 149 12.71 -11.00 -1.53
C GLU A 149 13.82 -10.07 -1.01
N LEU A 150 13.48 -8.89 -0.46
CA LEU A 150 14.45 -8.05 0.23
C LEU A 150 15.12 -8.78 1.39
N THR A 151 14.32 -9.48 2.21
CA THR A 151 14.87 -10.29 3.33
C THR A 151 15.78 -11.38 2.81
N ARG A 152 15.40 -12.08 1.74
CA ARG A 152 16.24 -13.12 1.12
C ARG A 152 17.59 -12.58 0.65
N LEU A 153 17.59 -11.44 -0.06
CA LEU A 153 18.83 -10.78 -0.51
C LEU A 153 19.76 -10.42 0.66
N MET A 154 19.19 -9.94 1.75
CA MET A 154 19.95 -9.61 2.96
C MET A 154 20.51 -10.86 3.65
N LEU A 155 19.74 -11.96 3.70
CA LEU A 155 20.19 -13.22 4.25
C LEU A 155 21.32 -13.84 3.43
N VAL A 156 21.23 -13.78 2.10
CA VAL A 156 22.30 -14.25 1.20
C VAL A 156 23.60 -13.48 1.47
N GLN A 157 23.50 -12.15 1.58
CA GLN A 157 24.67 -11.33 1.93
C GLN A 157 25.21 -11.66 3.33
N ALA A 158 24.34 -11.88 4.31
CA ALA A 158 24.76 -12.27 5.67
C ALA A 158 25.49 -13.61 5.68
N ALA A 159 25.09 -14.55 4.82
CA ALA A 159 25.78 -15.83 4.65
C ALA A 159 27.17 -15.63 4.02
N GLU A 160 27.31 -14.80 2.99
CA GLU A 160 28.59 -14.44 2.36
C GLU A 160 29.52 -13.73 3.36
N ASP A 161 28.97 -12.84 4.19
CA ASP A 161 29.71 -12.11 5.23
C ASP A 161 30.01 -12.97 6.47
N LYS A 162 29.64 -14.26 6.46
CA LYS A 162 29.86 -15.23 7.56
C LYS A 162 29.18 -14.82 8.87
N LEU A 163 28.06 -14.13 8.79
CA LEU A 163 27.22 -13.77 9.93
C LEU A 163 26.27 -14.90 10.34
N LEU A 164 26.16 -15.96 9.52
CA LEU A 164 25.37 -17.15 9.77
C LEU A 164 26.28 -18.37 9.88
N SER A 165 25.87 -19.38 10.63
CA SER A 165 26.58 -20.66 10.69
C SER A 165 26.66 -21.30 9.29
N ALA A 166 27.68 -22.13 9.03
CA ALA A 166 27.86 -22.78 7.73
C ALA A 166 26.66 -23.63 7.30
N PRO A 167 26.01 -24.41 8.19
CA PRO A 167 24.78 -25.12 7.83
C PRO A 167 23.61 -24.20 7.48
N CYS A 168 23.42 -23.10 8.21
CA CYS A 168 22.39 -22.10 7.91
C CYS A 168 22.67 -21.39 6.59
N ALA A 169 23.91 -20.95 6.36
CA ALA A 169 24.35 -20.31 5.12
C ALA A 169 24.09 -21.20 3.90
N GLY A 170 24.34 -22.51 3.99
CA GLY A 170 24.01 -23.45 2.92
C GLY A 170 22.52 -23.53 2.61
N LYS A 171 21.67 -23.52 3.63
CA LYS A 171 20.21 -23.51 3.43
C LYS A 171 19.71 -22.16 2.87
N VAL A 172 20.26 -21.04 3.34
CA VAL A 172 19.96 -19.70 2.83
C VAL A 172 20.31 -19.57 1.34
N ALA A 173 21.46 -20.08 0.93
CA ALA A 173 21.89 -20.10 -0.48
C ALA A 173 20.93 -20.89 -1.40
N ALA A 174 20.23 -21.88 -0.85
CA ALA A 174 19.23 -22.68 -1.56
C ALA A 174 17.81 -22.08 -1.54
N LEU A 175 17.60 -20.96 -0.84
CA LEU A 175 16.30 -20.32 -0.77
C LEU A 175 15.87 -19.77 -2.14
N ASN A 176 14.72 -20.24 -2.58
CA ASN A 176 13.97 -19.60 -3.65
C ASN A 176 13.29 -18.32 -3.13
N ARG A 177 12.51 -17.68 -4.00
CA ARG A 177 11.68 -16.52 -3.60
C ARG A 177 10.84 -16.86 -2.38
N ILE A 178 10.87 -16.00 -1.38
CA ILE A 178 10.02 -16.07 -0.19
C ILE A 178 9.02 -14.91 -0.17
N ASP A 179 7.91 -15.09 0.51
CA ASP A 179 6.86 -14.07 0.65
C ASP A 179 6.82 -13.46 2.06
N SER A 180 5.98 -12.46 2.27
CA SER A 180 5.83 -11.79 3.56
C SER A 180 5.24 -12.69 4.65
N ALA A 181 4.52 -13.75 4.32
CA ALA A 181 4.00 -14.69 5.32
C ALA A 181 5.11 -15.54 5.94
N VAL A 182 6.14 -15.89 5.15
CA VAL A 182 7.32 -16.60 5.64
C VAL A 182 8.09 -15.73 6.63
N ILE A 183 8.36 -14.48 6.27
CA ILE A 183 9.07 -13.57 7.18
C ILE A 183 8.23 -13.20 8.42
N ASP A 184 6.90 -13.22 8.33
CA ASP A 184 6.01 -13.03 9.48
C ASP A 184 6.11 -14.22 10.47
N ALA A 185 6.20 -15.44 9.95
CA ALA A 185 6.46 -16.63 10.77
C ALA A 185 7.84 -16.55 11.44
N TRP A 186 8.90 -16.20 10.70
CA TRP A 186 10.24 -16.02 11.27
C TRP A 186 10.30 -14.92 12.34
N ALA A 187 9.65 -13.78 12.08
CA ALA A 187 9.53 -12.69 13.06
C ALA A 187 8.84 -13.13 14.35
N SER A 188 7.93 -14.10 14.27
CA SER A 188 7.26 -14.73 15.42
C SER A 188 8.08 -15.84 16.09
N GLY A 189 9.25 -16.21 15.54
CA GLY A 189 10.04 -17.32 16.01
C GLY A 189 9.59 -18.70 15.51
N GLU A 190 8.68 -18.72 14.53
CA GLU A 190 8.17 -19.95 13.92
C GLU A 190 8.96 -20.33 12.67
N ARG A 191 9.02 -21.62 12.33
CA ARG A 191 9.68 -22.17 11.13
C ARG A 191 11.18 -21.84 10.99
N LEU A 192 11.81 -21.36 12.05
CA LEU A 192 13.24 -21.04 12.05
C LEU A 192 14.11 -22.29 12.00
N ASP A 193 13.64 -23.42 12.52
CA ASP A 193 14.28 -24.73 12.46
C ASP A 193 14.47 -25.26 11.03
N GLU A 194 13.66 -24.80 10.10
CA GLU A 194 13.83 -25.12 8.67
C GLU A 194 15.18 -24.58 8.13
N LEU A 195 15.64 -23.43 8.63
CA LEU A 195 16.88 -22.76 8.20
C LEU A 195 18.00 -22.84 9.21
N CYS A 196 17.68 -22.60 10.48
CA CYS A 196 18.67 -22.36 11.51
C CYS A 196 19.28 -23.66 12.02
N ALA A 197 20.56 -23.62 12.32
CA ALA A 197 21.28 -24.71 12.97
C ALA A 197 21.41 -24.50 14.49
N ASP A 198 21.35 -23.23 14.91
CA ASP A 198 21.51 -22.84 16.30
C ASP A 198 20.66 -21.61 16.68
N ALA A 199 20.70 -21.22 17.94
CA ALA A 199 19.93 -20.11 18.47
C ALA A 199 20.44 -18.74 17.95
N ALA A 200 21.69 -18.61 17.59
CA ALA A 200 22.25 -17.35 17.09
C ALA A 200 21.72 -17.05 15.68
N ASP A 201 21.71 -18.06 14.80
CA ASP A 201 21.08 -17.96 13.48
C ASP A 201 19.59 -17.58 13.60
N ALA A 202 18.88 -18.28 14.50
CA ALA A 202 17.44 -18.04 14.71
C ALA A 202 17.16 -16.62 15.17
N GLU A 203 17.94 -16.10 16.12
CA GLU A 203 17.80 -14.74 16.60
C GLU A 203 18.15 -13.70 15.53
N PHE A 204 19.18 -13.95 14.72
CA PHE A 204 19.55 -13.08 13.62
C PHE A 204 18.40 -12.97 12.58
N ILE A 205 17.88 -14.11 12.12
CA ILE A 205 16.80 -14.13 11.11
C ILE A 205 15.52 -13.50 11.66
N LYS A 206 15.17 -13.78 12.91
CA LYS A 206 14.04 -13.16 13.59
C LYS A 206 14.17 -11.64 13.65
N LYS A 207 15.31 -11.11 14.09
CA LYS A 207 15.57 -9.66 14.16
C LYS A 207 15.52 -9.00 12.78
N LEU A 208 16.12 -9.63 11.78
CA LEU A 208 16.09 -9.14 10.40
C LEU A 208 14.63 -9.05 9.90
N SER A 209 13.83 -10.10 10.12
CA SER A 209 12.42 -10.15 9.72
C SER A 209 11.60 -9.04 10.39
N LEU A 210 11.79 -8.82 11.69
CA LEU A 210 11.14 -7.71 12.42
C LEU A 210 11.58 -6.34 11.87
N ALA A 211 12.87 -6.16 11.58
CA ALA A 211 13.39 -4.90 11.02
C ALA A 211 12.80 -4.59 9.64
N MET A 212 12.51 -5.61 8.83
CA MET A 212 11.88 -5.42 7.52
C MET A 212 10.44 -4.91 7.66
N PHE A 213 9.65 -5.45 8.57
CA PHE A 213 8.30 -4.93 8.85
C PHE A 213 8.35 -3.52 9.44
N GLU A 214 9.26 -3.27 10.37
CA GLU A 214 9.41 -1.94 10.96
C GLU A 214 9.81 -0.89 9.93
N ARG A 215 10.74 -1.21 9.04
CA ARG A 215 11.14 -0.32 7.94
C ARG A 215 9.95 0.00 7.01
N SER A 216 9.20 -1.01 6.59
CA SER A 216 8.01 -0.81 5.77
C SER A 216 6.98 0.06 6.48
N ALA A 217 6.71 -0.21 7.76
CA ALA A 217 5.78 0.58 8.58
C ALA A 217 6.25 2.04 8.76
N ARG A 218 7.57 2.28 8.93
CA ARG A 218 8.14 3.66 8.99
C ARG A 218 7.96 4.43 7.70
N CYS A 219 8.20 3.78 6.57
CA CYS A 219 7.97 4.40 5.26
C CYS A 219 6.49 4.81 5.11
N MET A 220 5.56 3.92 5.45
CA MET A 220 4.13 4.22 5.40
C MET A 220 3.72 5.29 6.43
N CYS A 221 4.26 5.23 7.63
CA CYS A 221 4.05 6.26 8.66
C CYS A 221 4.48 7.65 8.14
N SER A 222 5.61 7.74 7.44
CA SER A 222 6.07 8.99 6.82
C SER A 222 5.11 9.48 5.73
N CYS A 223 4.56 8.58 4.92
CA CYS A 223 3.54 8.91 3.92
C CYS A 223 2.27 9.48 4.57
N ILE A 224 1.78 8.84 5.64
CA ILE A 224 0.63 9.32 6.43
C ILE A 224 0.94 10.70 7.03
N GLY A 225 2.14 10.91 7.57
CA GLY A 225 2.60 12.21 8.05
C GLY A 225 2.54 13.30 6.98
N GLY A 226 2.96 12.98 5.77
CA GLY A 226 2.85 13.86 4.60
C GLY A 226 1.40 14.25 4.28
N MET A 227 0.48 13.28 4.30
CA MET A 227 -0.96 13.55 4.09
C MET A 227 -1.55 14.42 5.19
N LEU A 228 -1.18 14.21 6.46
CA LEU A 228 -1.62 15.04 7.58
C LEU A 228 -1.16 16.50 7.43
N LEU A 229 0.07 16.71 6.99
CA LEU A 229 0.61 18.05 6.73
C LEU A 229 -0.06 18.71 5.53
N LEU A 230 -0.27 17.97 4.45
CA LEU A 230 -0.90 18.46 3.22
C LEU A 230 -2.35 18.91 3.45
N THR A 231 -3.10 18.12 4.22
CA THR A 231 -4.54 18.36 4.45
C THR A 231 -4.82 19.22 5.68
N GLY A 232 -3.85 19.40 6.56
CA GLY A 232 -4.05 20.06 7.85
C GLY A 232 -4.83 19.22 8.86
N ALA A 233 -5.13 17.95 8.58
CA ALA A 233 -5.86 17.06 9.49
C ALA A 233 -5.04 16.62 10.70
N GLY A 234 -5.70 16.05 11.71
CA GLY A 234 -5.07 15.46 12.89
C GLY A 234 -4.41 16.47 13.83
N GLN A 235 -4.94 17.67 13.97
CA GLN A 235 -4.35 18.70 14.84
C GLN A 235 -4.60 18.44 16.33
N SER A 236 -5.57 17.61 16.68
CA SER A 236 -5.90 17.24 18.08
C SER A 236 -6.00 15.74 18.24
N ALA A 237 -5.58 15.24 19.40
CA ALA A 237 -5.76 13.84 19.79
C ALA A 237 -7.22 13.45 19.95
N ASP A 238 -8.08 14.40 20.35
CA ASP A 238 -9.53 14.17 20.52
C ASP A 238 -10.26 14.06 19.18
N LYS A 239 -9.65 14.59 18.10
CA LYS A 239 -10.19 14.52 16.74
C LYS A 239 -9.09 14.17 15.74
N PRO A 240 -8.57 12.93 15.80
CA PRO A 240 -7.49 12.47 14.91
C PRO A 240 -7.98 12.36 13.46
N ALA A 241 -7.06 12.22 12.52
CA ALA A 241 -7.38 11.72 11.19
C ALA A 241 -7.62 10.21 11.23
N CYS A 242 -8.54 9.71 10.40
CA CYS A 242 -8.81 8.29 10.26
C CYS A 242 -8.13 7.75 9.00
N VAL A 243 -7.21 6.81 9.17
CA VAL A 243 -6.61 6.06 8.07
C VAL A 243 -7.40 4.78 7.87
N CYS A 244 -8.24 4.74 6.86
CA CYS A 244 -8.96 3.53 6.44
C CYS A 244 -7.99 2.67 5.64
N ALA A 245 -7.66 1.49 6.15
CA ALA A 245 -6.64 0.63 5.57
C ALA A 245 -7.17 -0.74 5.19
N GLU A 246 -6.70 -1.25 4.05
CA GLU A 246 -6.98 -2.59 3.54
C GLU A 246 -5.73 -3.18 2.90
N GLY A 247 -5.71 -4.50 2.74
CA GLY A 247 -4.66 -5.25 2.08
C GLY A 247 -4.01 -6.28 2.98
N SER A 248 -3.49 -7.34 2.36
CA SER A 248 -3.01 -8.54 3.05
C SER A 248 -1.91 -8.27 4.08
N LEU A 249 -1.04 -7.28 3.84
CA LEU A 249 0.03 -6.95 4.77
C LEU A 249 -0.53 -6.34 6.06
N VAL A 250 -1.42 -5.35 5.97
CA VAL A 250 -1.98 -4.68 7.15
C VAL A 250 -3.03 -5.52 7.87
N GLN A 251 -3.73 -6.41 7.14
CA GLN A 251 -4.78 -7.25 7.72
C GLN A 251 -4.24 -8.55 8.34
N LYS A 252 -3.22 -9.17 7.75
CA LYS A 252 -2.79 -10.54 8.09
C LYS A 252 -1.48 -10.61 8.85
N SER A 253 -0.57 -9.63 8.69
CA SER A 253 0.70 -9.66 9.41
C SER A 253 0.49 -9.39 10.90
N ARG A 254 1.07 -10.23 11.73
CA ARG A 254 1.07 -10.10 13.19
C ARG A 254 1.95 -8.95 13.69
N HIS A 255 2.88 -8.50 12.85
CA HIS A 255 3.91 -7.52 13.23
C HIS A 255 3.71 -6.16 12.59
N TYR A 256 3.29 -6.11 11.31
CA TYR A 256 3.23 -4.86 10.56
C TYR A 256 2.24 -3.84 11.15
N ARG A 257 0.98 -4.26 11.37
CA ARG A 257 -0.06 -3.37 11.90
C ARG A 257 0.27 -2.81 13.29
N PRO A 258 0.67 -3.62 14.29
CA PRO A 258 1.06 -3.09 15.60
C PRO A 258 2.26 -2.12 15.52
N MET A 259 3.22 -2.38 14.63
CA MET A 259 4.35 -1.46 14.40
C MET A 259 3.88 -0.13 13.81
N LEU A 260 3.01 -0.15 12.82
CA LEU A 260 2.47 1.08 12.22
C LEU A 260 1.66 1.89 13.23
N GLU A 261 0.78 1.24 14.02
CA GLU A 261 0.01 1.89 15.09
C GLU A 261 0.92 2.53 16.15
N ARG A 262 1.99 1.84 16.55
CA ARG A 262 3.01 2.39 17.46
C ARG A 262 3.71 3.61 16.87
N LEU A 263 4.15 3.54 15.61
CA LEU A 263 4.83 4.64 14.93
C LEU A 263 3.92 5.86 14.71
N LEU A 264 2.64 5.64 14.42
CA LEU A 264 1.67 6.73 14.35
C LEU A 264 1.56 7.47 15.69
N LYS A 265 1.63 6.77 16.81
CA LYS A 265 1.61 7.38 18.14
C LYS A 265 2.93 8.08 18.47
N GLU A 266 4.07 7.42 18.25
CA GLU A 266 5.39 7.89 18.69
C GLU A 266 5.96 8.96 17.75
N ASP A 267 5.97 8.71 16.45
CA ASP A 267 6.61 9.60 15.48
C ASP A 267 5.62 10.68 15.01
N ILE A 268 4.39 10.34 14.69
CA ILE A 268 3.40 11.31 14.24
C ILE A 268 2.84 12.09 15.43
N GLY A 269 2.35 11.42 16.46
CA GLY A 269 1.83 12.07 17.67
C GLY A 269 2.92 12.79 18.46
N GLY A 270 3.99 12.09 18.80
CA GLY A 270 5.02 12.59 19.69
C GLY A 270 5.99 13.61 19.07
N ARG A 271 6.34 13.45 17.78
CA ARG A 271 7.33 14.31 17.11
C ARG A 271 6.73 15.34 16.18
N LEU A 272 5.70 14.95 15.40
CA LEU A 272 5.08 15.83 14.41
C LEU A 272 3.93 16.66 15.01
N GLY A 273 3.42 16.30 16.20
CA GLY A 273 2.27 16.96 16.81
C GLY A 273 1.00 16.81 15.99
N ARG A 274 0.85 15.70 15.30
CA ARG A 274 -0.34 15.31 14.53
C ARG A 274 -0.87 13.97 15.00
N TYR A 275 -2.13 13.72 14.81
CA TYR A 275 -2.78 12.52 15.35
C TYR A 275 -3.54 11.79 14.26
N ALA A 276 -3.26 10.50 14.15
CA ALA A 276 -3.96 9.62 13.23
C ALA A 276 -4.25 8.28 13.90
N VAL A 277 -5.36 7.66 13.55
CA VAL A 277 -5.73 6.32 13.97
C VAL A 277 -5.94 5.43 12.77
N LEU A 278 -5.49 4.19 12.88
CA LEU A 278 -5.66 3.18 11.84
C LEU A 278 -6.96 2.42 12.07
N LYS A 279 -7.78 2.34 11.03
CA LYS A 279 -8.99 1.51 10.98
C LYS A 279 -8.83 0.52 9.83
N VAL A 280 -8.60 -0.73 10.18
CA VAL A 280 -8.45 -1.81 9.20
C VAL A 280 -9.81 -2.46 9.01
N GLY A 281 -10.32 -2.41 7.78
CA GLY A 281 -11.60 -3.00 7.41
C GLY A 281 -11.43 -4.30 6.62
N GLU A 282 -12.49 -5.09 6.60
CA GLU A 282 -12.67 -6.20 5.67
C GLU A 282 -13.65 -5.76 4.58
N GLU A 283 -13.35 -6.07 3.31
CA GLU A 283 -14.19 -5.71 2.15
C GLU A 283 -14.52 -4.21 2.03
N THR A 284 -13.64 -3.34 2.54
CA THR A 284 -13.83 -1.88 2.51
C THR A 284 -13.88 -1.37 1.06
N THR A 285 -13.08 -1.97 0.19
CA THR A 285 -13.09 -1.69 -1.27
C THR A 285 -14.46 -2.00 -1.88
N LEU A 286 -15.10 -3.11 -1.49
CA LEU A 286 -16.43 -3.47 -1.99
C LEU A 286 -17.49 -2.48 -1.52
N SER A 287 -17.49 -2.16 -0.23
CA SER A 287 -18.40 -1.18 0.38
C SER A 287 -18.24 0.21 -0.26
N GLY A 288 -17.01 0.63 -0.52
CA GLY A 288 -16.72 1.91 -1.17
C GLY A 288 -17.13 1.96 -2.63
N SER A 289 -16.94 0.84 -3.36
CA SER A 289 -17.42 0.72 -4.73
C SER A 289 -18.96 0.81 -4.80
N ALA A 290 -19.65 0.18 -3.85
CA ALA A 290 -21.11 0.28 -3.73
C ALA A 290 -21.55 1.72 -3.40
N ALA A 291 -20.87 2.41 -2.50
CA ALA A 291 -21.13 3.82 -2.17
C ALA A 291 -20.93 4.71 -3.39
N ALA A 292 -19.84 4.54 -4.14
CA ALA A 292 -19.60 5.31 -5.37
C ALA A 292 -20.70 5.08 -6.42
N ALA A 293 -21.13 3.84 -6.61
CA ALA A 293 -22.21 3.51 -7.54
C ALA A 293 -23.56 4.16 -7.13
N LEU A 294 -23.83 4.24 -5.82
CA LEU A 294 -25.06 4.88 -5.31
C LEU A 294 -25.05 6.40 -5.46
N LEU A 295 -23.88 7.03 -5.30
CA LEU A 295 -23.73 8.50 -5.41
C LEU A 295 -23.77 9.00 -6.86
N ASN A 296 -23.59 8.13 -7.84
CA ASN A 296 -23.52 8.48 -9.28
C ASN A 296 -24.67 7.82 -10.09
N ARG A 297 -25.81 7.64 -9.48
CA ARG A 297 -27.04 7.15 -10.13
C ARG A 297 -27.80 8.27 -10.85
#